data_4ff8033214d35914837c6b37967eaacb
#
_entry.id   4ff8033214d35914837c6b37967eaacb
#
_cell.length_a   1.000
_cell.length_b   1.000
_cell.length_c   1.000
_cell.angle_alpha   90.00
_cell.angle_beta   90.00
_cell.angle_gamma   90.00
#
_symmetry.space_group_name_H-M   'P 1'
#
loop_
_entity.id
_entity.type
_entity.pdbx_description
1 polymer ?
#
loop_
_entity_poly.entity_id
_entity_poly.type
_entity_poly.pdbx_seq_one_letter_code
_entity_poly.pdbx_strand_id
1 'polypeptide(L)'
;MLKIWTDGSCLGNPGPGGWGFVATDGIHTAQKSGGEKDTTNNKMELTAVIRALRAAHKHSELEIHTDSQYVKNGMQSWIKNWKKNNWKTADKKPVKNQELWQELDELASKIKIHWVWVKGHAGEEFNEMVDTLARTAAESFK
;
A
#
# COMPACT_ATOMS: atom_id res chain seq x y z
N MET A 1 -17.34 -6.08 -8.45
CA MET A 1 -16.06 -6.33 -7.76
C MET A 1 -15.60 -5.05 -7.08
N LEU A 2 -15.16 -5.15 -5.84
CA LEU A 2 -14.62 -4.00 -5.12
C LEU A 2 -13.30 -3.57 -5.75
N LYS A 3 -13.15 -2.28 -5.99
CA LYS A 3 -11.92 -1.69 -6.53
C LYS A 3 -11.37 -0.72 -5.50
N ILE A 4 -10.07 -0.80 -5.23
CA ILE A 4 -9.40 0.05 -4.24
C ILE A 4 -8.18 0.71 -4.87
N TRP A 5 -8.05 2.02 -4.64
CA TRP A 5 -6.85 2.80 -5.01
C TRP A 5 -6.10 3.12 -3.74
N THR A 6 -4.78 2.95 -3.76
CA THR A 6 -3.93 3.20 -2.60
C THR A 6 -2.79 4.13 -2.96
N ASP A 7 -2.32 4.91 -1.99
CA ASP A 7 -1.15 5.77 -2.17
C ASP A 7 -0.49 6.07 -0.83
N GLY A 8 0.80 6.35 -0.87
CA GLY A 8 1.58 6.76 0.27
C GLY A 8 2.42 7.98 -0.10
N SER A 9 2.67 8.84 0.87
CA SER A 9 3.41 10.07 0.67
C SER A 9 4.27 10.36 1.89
N CYS A 10 5.42 11.00 1.68
CA CYS A 10 6.30 11.37 2.77
C CYS A 10 6.94 12.73 2.50
N LEU A 11 6.86 13.62 3.48
CA LEU A 11 7.47 14.95 3.41
C LEU A 11 8.91 14.85 3.93
N GLY A 12 9.85 14.67 3.01
CA GLY A 12 11.20 14.26 3.38
C GLY A 12 11.21 12.75 3.55
N ASN A 13 12.36 12.12 3.51
CA ASN A 13 12.42 10.66 3.53
C ASN A 13 13.66 10.22 4.28
N PRO A 14 13.63 10.09 5.64
CA PRO A 14 12.43 10.03 6.50
C PRO A 14 11.83 11.39 6.83
N GLY A 15 10.58 11.38 7.34
CA GLY A 15 9.86 12.56 7.77
C GLY A 15 8.38 12.27 7.99
N PRO A 16 7.55 13.31 8.14
CA PRO A 16 6.12 13.11 8.26
C PRO A 16 5.55 12.45 7.00
N GLY A 17 4.74 11.44 7.18
CA GLY A 17 4.16 10.72 6.05
C GLY A 17 2.70 10.41 6.23
N GLY A 18 2.02 10.13 5.13
CA GLY A 18 0.62 9.79 5.10
C GLY A 18 0.33 8.67 4.13
N TRP A 19 -0.77 7.98 4.39
CA TRP A 19 -1.30 6.93 3.54
C TRP A 19 -2.79 7.17 3.31
N GLY A 20 -3.30 6.66 2.21
CA GLY A 20 -4.72 6.77 1.92
C GLY A 20 -5.19 5.65 1.02
N PHE A 21 -6.48 5.35 1.10
CA PHE A 21 -7.13 4.50 0.12
C PHE A 21 -8.54 4.99 -0.17
N VAL A 22 -9.00 4.71 -1.38
CA VAL A 22 -10.37 4.97 -1.82
C VAL A 22 -10.90 3.64 -2.37
N ALA A 23 -12.06 3.21 -1.88
CA ALA A 23 -12.67 1.96 -2.29
C ALA A 23 -14.06 2.22 -2.87
N THR A 24 -14.39 1.54 -3.96
CA THR A 24 -15.72 1.65 -4.56
C THR A 24 -16.21 0.31 -5.09
N ASP A 25 -17.51 0.05 -4.94
CA ASP A 25 -18.17 -1.10 -5.55
C ASP A 25 -18.97 -0.70 -6.80
N GLY A 26 -18.82 0.56 -7.23
CA GLY A 26 -19.55 1.12 -8.35
C GLY A 26 -20.79 1.93 -7.93
N ILE A 27 -21.27 1.72 -6.71
CA ILE A 27 -22.43 2.41 -6.16
C ILE A 27 -22.03 3.24 -4.94
N HIS A 28 -21.27 2.63 -4.03
CA HIS A 28 -20.80 3.27 -2.81
C HIS A 28 -19.30 3.50 -2.89
N THR A 29 -18.86 4.64 -2.35
CA THR A 29 -17.45 4.97 -2.28
C THR A 29 -17.09 5.28 -0.84
N ALA A 30 -15.98 4.70 -0.36
CA ALA A 30 -15.45 4.95 0.96
C ALA A 30 -13.98 5.35 0.84
N GLN A 31 -13.52 6.16 1.79
CA GLN A 31 -12.12 6.56 1.81
C GLN A 31 -11.61 6.62 3.23
N LYS A 32 -10.30 6.43 3.40
CA LYS A 32 -9.66 6.52 4.69
C LYS A 32 -8.22 6.97 4.50
N SER A 33 -7.69 7.67 5.49
CA SER A 33 -6.31 8.12 5.49
C SER A 33 -5.76 8.15 6.91
N GLY A 34 -4.45 8.23 7.02
CA GLY A 34 -3.75 8.35 8.29
C GLY A 34 -2.29 8.64 8.02
N GLY A 35 -1.48 8.70 9.07
CA GLY A 35 -0.07 8.99 8.87
C GLY A 35 0.75 8.81 10.13
N GLU A 36 2.02 9.20 10.03
CA GLU A 36 3.01 9.11 11.10
C GLU A 36 3.97 10.28 11.01
N LYS A 37 4.49 10.72 12.17
CA LYS A 37 5.42 11.84 12.22
C LYS A 37 6.79 11.52 11.64
N ASP A 38 7.23 10.28 11.76
CA ASP A 38 8.56 9.85 11.33
C ASP A 38 8.46 8.52 10.62
N THR A 39 8.47 8.57 9.29
CA THR A 39 8.28 7.38 8.48
C THR A 39 9.01 7.55 7.14
N THR A 40 8.78 6.65 6.21
CA THR A 40 9.35 6.71 4.87
C THR A 40 8.26 6.54 3.82
N ASN A 41 8.56 6.94 2.60
CA ASN A 41 7.62 6.77 1.48
C ASN A 41 7.25 5.29 1.31
N ASN A 42 8.24 4.40 1.34
CA ASN A 42 7.99 2.96 1.16
C ASN A 42 7.09 2.39 2.26
N LYS A 43 7.30 2.81 3.51
CA LYS A 43 6.42 2.37 4.61
C LYS A 43 4.98 2.83 4.40
N MET A 44 4.80 4.06 3.93
CA MET A 44 3.45 4.60 3.70
C MET A 44 2.76 3.91 2.53
N GLU A 45 3.51 3.57 1.49
CA GLU A 45 2.98 2.80 0.37
C GLU A 45 2.47 1.42 0.82
N LEU A 46 3.27 0.72 1.62
CA LEU A 46 2.87 -0.58 2.18
C LEU A 46 1.69 -0.45 3.12
N THR A 47 1.72 0.57 3.99
CA THR A 47 0.66 0.79 4.98
C THR A 47 -0.68 1.05 4.30
N ALA A 48 -0.69 1.81 3.20
CA ALA A 48 -1.91 2.08 2.45
C ALA A 48 -2.58 0.78 1.98
N VAL A 49 -1.80 -0.13 1.41
CA VAL A 49 -2.32 -1.42 0.94
C VAL A 49 -2.79 -2.28 2.12
N ILE A 50 -2.00 -2.35 3.18
CA ILE A 50 -2.34 -3.13 4.38
C ILE A 50 -3.66 -2.65 4.98
N ARG A 51 -3.81 -1.33 5.15
CA ARG A 51 -5.03 -0.76 5.71
C ARG A 51 -6.24 -1.01 4.82
N ALA A 52 -6.05 -0.92 3.51
CA ALA A 52 -7.12 -1.22 2.55
C ALA A 52 -7.58 -2.67 2.67
N LEU A 53 -6.64 -3.61 2.76
CA LEU A 53 -6.97 -5.03 2.87
C LEU A 53 -7.62 -5.36 4.21
N ARG A 54 -7.18 -4.72 5.29
CA ARG A 54 -7.84 -4.89 6.60
C ARG A 54 -9.29 -4.42 6.55
N ALA A 55 -9.54 -3.28 5.90
CA ALA A 55 -10.89 -2.74 5.77
C ALA A 55 -11.77 -3.63 4.90
N ALA A 56 -11.19 -4.32 3.94
CA ALA A 56 -11.90 -5.17 2.98
C ALA A 56 -11.86 -6.66 3.34
N HIS A 57 -11.58 -7.00 4.59
CA HIS A 57 -11.36 -8.40 5.01
C HIS A 57 -12.53 -9.35 4.75
N LYS A 58 -13.74 -8.82 4.56
CA LYS A 58 -14.93 -9.64 4.28
C LYS A 58 -15.07 -9.99 2.80
N HIS A 59 -14.28 -9.36 1.93
CA HIS A 59 -14.32 -9.63 0.51
C HIS A 59 -13.38 -10.78 0.17
N SER A 60 -13.84 -11.71 -0.67
CA SER A 60 -13.00 -12.82 -1.12
C SER A 60 -12.18 -12.47 -2.36
N GLU A 61 -12.59 -11.44 -3.07
CA GLU A 61 -11.96 -11.01 -4.32
C GLU A 61 -12.10 -9.50 -4.50
N LEU A 62 -11.01 -8.84 -4.95
CA LEU A 62 -11.02 -7.40 -5.19
C LEU A 62 -9.87 -6.98 -6.12
N GLU A 63 -9.90 -5.72 -6.56
CA GLU A 63 -8.81 -5.11 -7.33
C GLU A 63 -8.10 -4.07 -6.48
N ILE A 64 -6.76 -4.06 -6.55
CA ILE A 64 -5.94 -3.00 -5.96
C ILE A 64 -5.23 -2.24 -7.07
N HIS A 65 -5.43 -0.94 -7.11
CA HIS A 65 -4.76 -0.02 -8.04
C HIS A 65 -3.69 0.76 -7.27
N THR A 66 -2.45 0.66 -7.69
CA THR A 66 -1.35 1.39 -7.06
C THR A 66 -0.29 1.75 -8.10
N ASP A 67 0.37 2.90 -7.92
CA ASP A 67 1.50 3.31 -8.74
C ASP A 67 2.85 2.99 -8.07
N SER A 68 2.84 2.33 -6.92
CA SER A 68 4.06 2.04 -6.19
C SER A 68 4.87 0.93 -6.84
N GLN A 69 6.04 1.28 -7.37
CA GLN A 69 6.97 0.29 -7.91
C GLN A 69 7.52 -0.60 -6.79
N TYR A 70 7.65 -0.06 -5.60
CA TYR A 70 8.13 -0.82 -4.44
C TYR A 70 7.17 -1.96 -4.08
N VAL A 71 5.87 -1.66 -4.01
CA VAL A 71 4.85 -2.69 -3.76
C VAL A 71 4.79 -3.70 -4.90
N LYS A 72 4.83 -3.20 -6.13
CA LYS A 72 4.81 -4.07 -7.32
C LYS A 72 5.95 -5.07 -7.32
N ASN A 73 7.17 -4.59 -7.16
CA ASN A 73 8.35 -5.44 -7.19
C ASN A 73 8.36 -6.45 -6.06
N GLY A 74 7.94 -6.03 -4.88
CA GLY A 74 7.84 -6.92 -3.73
C GLY A 74 6.84 -8.03 -3.94
N MET A 75 5.64 -7.69 -4.39
CA MET A 75 4.58 -8.68 -4.59
C MET A 75 4.86 -9.61 -5.75
N GLN A 76 5.49 -9.12 -6.83
CA GLN A 76 5.78 -9.95 -8.00
C GLN A 76 7.02 -10.83 -7.86
N SER A 77 8.01 -10.39 -7.09
CA SER A 77 9.31 -11.06 -7.07
C SER A 77 9.90 -11.28 -5.69
N TRP A 78 10.05 -10.21 -4.91
CA TRP A 78 10.86 -10.25 -3.68
C TRP A 78 10.31 -11.19 -2.61
N ILE A 79 8.98 -11.18 -2.40
CA ILE A 79 8.35 -11.98 -1.34
C ILE A 79 8.65 -13.47 -1.50
N LYS A 80 8.64 -13.97 -2.73
CA LYS A 80 8.92 -15.39 -2.99
C LYS A 80 10.31 -15.78 -2.50
N ASN A 81 11.30 -14.94 -2.76
CA ASN A 81 12.67 -15.17 -2.33
C ASN A 81 12.83 -15.02 -0.83
N TRP A 82 12.19 -14.02 -0.25
CA TRP A 82 12.24 -13.80 1.20
C TRP A 82 11.66 -14.98 1.97
N LYS A 83 10.55 -15.52 1.51
CA LYS A 83 9.95 -16.70 2.14
C LYS A 83 10.88 -17.90 2.13
N LYS A 84 11.59 -18.12 1.02
CA LYS A 84 12.56 -19.19 0.90
C LYS A 84 13.77 -19.01 1.84
N ASN A 85 14.11 -17.76 2.13
CA ASN A 85 15.29 -17.39 2.91
C ASN A 85 14.96 -16.94 4.33
N ASN A 86 13.81 -17.36 4.86
CA ASN A 86 13.34 -17.02 6.21
C ASN A 86 13.33 -15.51 6.46
N TRP A 87 12.93 -14.72 5.44
CA TRP A 87 12.82 -13.27 5.49
C TRP A 87 14.16 -12.57 5.80
N LYS A 88 15.23 -13.16 5.30
CA LYS A 88 16.58 -12.57 5.44
C LYS A 88 17.15 -12.25 4.07
N THR A 89 17.97 -11.20 4.02
CA THR A 89 18.71 -10.83 2.82
C THR A 89 19.88 -11.81 2.59
N ALA A 90 20.57 -11.66 1.47
CA ALA A 90 21.75 -12.46 1.16
C ALA A 90 22.83 -12.36 2.25
N ASP A 91 22.90 -11.20 2.93
CA ASP A 91 23.83 -10.97 4.03
C ASP A 91 23.31 -11.47 5.37
N LYS A 92 22.24 -12.26 5.37
CA LYS A 92 21.61 -12.82 6.56
C LYS A 92 21.05 -11.76 7.51
N LYS A 93 20.77 -10.56 7.01
CA LYS A 93 20.13 -9.49 7.76
C LYS A 93 18.61 -9.52 7.55
N PRO A 94 17.81 -9.04 8.51
CA PRO A 94 16.36 -8.96 8.30
C PRO A 94 16.02 -8.12 7.07
N VAL A 95 14.97 -8.52 6.35
CA VAL A 95 14.46 -7.76 5.21
C VAL A 95 13.95 -6.41 5.71
N LYS A 96 14.27 -5.34 4.97
CA LYS A 96 13.79 -4.01 5.32
C LYS A 96 12.27 -3.97 5.25
N ASN A 97 11.64 -3.37 6.25
CA ASN A 97 10.18 -3.32 6.40
C ASN A 97 9.55 -4.72 6.51
N GLN A 98 10.30 -5.67 7.06
CA GLN A 98 9.90 -7.07 7.16
C GLN A 98 8.51 -7.24 7.75
N GLU A 99 8.20 -6.58 8.86
CA GLU A 99 6.91 -6.73 9.53
C GLU A 99 5.76 -6.31 8.63
N LEU A 100 5.92 -5.21 7.89
CA LEU A 100 4.90 -4.72 6.97
C LEU A 100 4.70 -5.69 5.80
N TRP A 101 5.81 -6.19 5.23
CA TRP A 101 5.73 -7.15 4.14
C TRP A 101 5.09 -8.47 4.58
N GLN A 102 5.40 -8.94 5.79
CA GLN A 102 4.81 -10.17 6.32
C GLN A 102 3.31 -10.01 6.54
N GLU A 103 2.89 -8.86 7.06
CA GLU A 103 1.47 -8.57 7.25
C GLU A 103 0.75 -8.49 5.91
N LEU A 104 1.33 -7.82 4.93
CA LEU A 104 0.75 -7.73 3.59
C LEU A 104 0.61 -9.10 2.96
N ASP A 105 1.64 -9.93 3.06
CA ASP A 105 1.62 -11.28 2.52
C ASP A 105 0.51 -12.12 3.15
N GLU A 106 0.35 -12.04 4.47
CA GLU A 106 -0.70 -12.76 5.17
C GLU A 106 -2.09 -12.32 4.72
N LEU A 107 -2.34 -11.01 4.65
CA LEU A 107 -3.62 -10.48 4.21
C LEU A 107 -3.91 -10.85 2.75
N ALA A 108 -2.91 -10.74 1.89
CA ALA A 108 -3.05 -11.06 0.48
C ALA A 108 -3.32 -12.54 0.23
N SER A 109 -2.87 -13.42 1.12
CA SER A 109 -3.10 -14.84 0.99
C SER A 109 -4.56 -15.25 1.22
N LYS A 110 -5.33 -14.39 1.89
CA LYS A 110 -6.73 -14.66 2.24
C LYS A 110 -7.74 -14.09 1.25
N ILE A 111 -7.28 -13.25 0.33
CA ILE A 111 -8.11 -12.54 -0.63
C ILE A 111 -7.53 -12.73 -2.02
N LYS A 112 -8.38 -13.00 -3.00
CA LYS A 112 -7.93 -13.04 -4.39
C LYS A 112 -7.80 -11.60 -4.88
N ILE A 113 -6.58 -11.12 -5.01
CA ILE A 113 -6.29 -9.74 -5.40
C ILE A 113 -5.89 -9.67 -6.87
N HIS A 114 -6.60 -8.81 -7.62
CA HIS A 114 -6.23 -8.46 -8.97
C HIS A 114 -5.48 -7.14 -8.91
N TRP A 115 -4.17 -7.20 -9.09
CA TRP A 115 -3.31 -6.02 -9.02
C TRP A 115 -3.36 -5.26 -10.33
N VAL A 116 -3.60 -3.97 -10.25
CA VAL A 116 -3.55 -3.07 -11.40
C VAL A 116 -2.44 -2.06 -11.15
N TRP A 117 -1.35 -2.20 -11.89
CA TRP A 117 -0.17 -1.35 -11.73
C TRP A 117 -0.34 -0.11 -12.59
N VAL A 118 -0.58 1.02 -11.94
CA VAL A 118 -0.85 2.30 -12.60
C VAL A 118 0.48 3.01 -12.87
N LYS A 119 0.60 3.66 -14.04
CA LYS A 119 1.79 4.45 -14.36
C LYS A 119 1.56 5.89 -13.93
N GLY A 120 2.15 6.27 -12.80
CA GLY A 120 2.09 7.64 -12.31
C GLY A 120 0.67 8.15 -12.08
N HIS A 121 0.54 9.47 -12.01
CA HIS A 121 -0.75 10.12 -11.74
C HIS A 121 -1.43 10.52 -13.05
N ALA A 122 -1.74 9.57 -13.89
CA ALA A 122 -2.16 9.78 -15.27
C ALA A 122 -3.59 10.35 -15.43
N GLY A 123 -3.96 11.36 -14.63
CA GLY A 123 -5.24 12.04 -14.78
C GLY A 123 -6.46 11.23 -14.39
N GLU A 124 -6.28 10.09 -13.76
CA GLU A 124 -7.37 9.27 -13.30
C GLU A 124 -7.93 9.83 -12.00
N GLU A 125 -9.26 10.00 -11.94
CA GLU A 125 -9.93 10.61 -10.80
C GLU A 125 -9.57 9.99 -9.46
N PHE A 126 -9.63 8.66 -9.33
CA PHE A 126 -9.37 7.99 -8.06
C PHE A 126 -7.88 8.02 -7.68
N ASN A 127 -6.99 8.01 -8.66
CA ASN A 127 -5.56 8.18 -8.38
C ASN A 127 -5.27 9.56 -7.81
N GLU A 128 -5.91 10.58 -8.35
CA GLU A 128 -5.76 11.95 -7.85
C GLU A 128 -6.36 12.10 -6.46
N MET A 129 -7.51 11.50 -6.22
CA MET A 129 -8.14 11.52 -4.89
C MET A 129 -7.25 10.90 -3.84
N VAL A 130 -6.70 9.72 -4.11
CA VAL A 130 -5.88 9.02 -3.13
C VAL A 130 -4.53 9.70 -2.92
N ASP A 131 -3.96 10.30 -3.95
CA ASP A 131 -2.75 11.09 -3.82
C ASP A 131 -2.99 12.28 -2.88
N THR A 132 -4.10 12.97 -3.06
CA THR A 132 -4.48 14.10 -2.20
C THR A 132 -4.68 13.64 -0.76
N LEU A 133 -5.34 12.50 -0.54
CA LEU A 133 -5.54 11.96 0.80
C LEU A 133 -4.20 11.69 1.50
N ALA A 134 -3.28 11.04 0.80
CA ALA A 134 -1.97 10.71 1.37
C ALA A 134 -1.15 11.97 1.69
N ARG A 135 -1.11 12.92 0.76
CA ARG A 135 -0.38 14.19 0.96
C ARG A 135 -0.96 15.01 2.09
N THR A 136 -2.28 15.13 2.13
CA THR A 136 -2.96 15.89 3.19
C THR A 136 -2.71 15.25 4.55
N ALA A 137 -2.74 13.92 4.62
CA ALA A 137 -2.44 13.22 5.86
C ALA A 137 -0.99 13.46 6.29
N ALA A 138 -0.04 13.41 5.37
CA ALA A 138 1.38 13.70 5.66
C ALA A 138 1.54 15.12 6.22
N GLU A 139 0.87 16.09 5.63
CA GLU A 139 0.91 17.50 6.09
C GLU A 139 0.38 17.63 7.52
N SER A 140 -0.62 16.84 7.89
CA SER A 140 -1.23 16.92 9.22
C SER A 140 -0.33 16.37 10.33
N PHE A 141 0.71 15.63 9.98
CA PHE A 141 1.69 15.09 10.93
C PHE A 141 3.01 15.87 10.94
N LYS A 142 3.03 16.97 10.26
CA LYS A 142 4.20 17.83 10.13
C LYS A 142 4.64 18.48 11.45
#